data_dbc300ce15ce63ed2a132aa372d21706
#
_entry.id   dbc300ce15ce63ed2a132aa372d21706
#
_cell.length_a   1.000
_cell.length_b   1.000
_cell.length_c   1.000
_cell.angle_alpha   90.00
_cell.angle_beta   90.00
_cell.angle_gamma   90.00
#
_symmetry.space_group_name_H-M   'P 1'
#
loop_
_entity.id
_entity.type
_entity.pdbx_description
1 polymer ?
#
loop_
_entity_poly.entity_id
_entity_poly.type
_entity_poly.pdbx_seq_one_letter_code
_entity_poly.pdbx_strand_id
1 'polypeptide(L)'
;MELYDEKIENEIFASKIPILVEFYADWCGPCKVMKPIIEEVKKELEGKVKIFVLNIESNPKLADKFTVLSLPTFVIYQNGKRVKTLVGIQKKEDLISLLK
;
A
#
# COMPACT_ATOMS: atom_id res chain seq x y z
N MET A 1 9.43 11.59 -2.71
CA MET A 1 9.24 12.30 -1.44
C MET A 1 8.50 11.43 -0.46
N GLU A 2 8.99 11.37 0.75
CA GLU A 2 8.33 10.59 1.78
C GLU A 2 7.15 11.38 2.37
N LEU A 3 5.99 10.73 2.44
CA LEU A 3 4.79 11.32 3.02
C LEU A 3 4.52 10.68 4.37
N TYR A 4 3.95 11.44 5.30
CA TYR A 4 3.64 10.96 6.63
C TYR A 4 2.18 11.24 6.97
N ASP A 5 1.58 10.30 7.67
CA ASP A 5 0.27 10.35 8.33
C ASP A 5 -0.81 11.21 7.65
N GLU A 6 -0.99 12.45 8.11
CA GLU A 6 -2.08 13.32 7.65
C GLU A 6 -2.03 13.60 6.15
N LYS A 7 -0.83 13.81 5.62
CA LYS A 7 -0.64 14.10 4.20
C LYS A 7 -1.02 12.91 3.33
N ILE A 8 -0.68 11.72 3.77
CA ILE A 8 -1.02 10.48 3.08
C ILE A 8 -2.53 10.27 3.10
N GLU A 9 -3.18 10.49 4.24
CA GLU A 9 -4.62 10.39 4.35
C GLU A 9 -5.32 11.31 3.37
N ASN A 10 -4.88 12.56 3.29
CA ASN A 10 -5.45 13.54 2.38
C ASN A 10 -5.31 13.08 0.92
N GLU A 11 -4.15 12.55 0.56
CA GLU A 11 -3.90 12.01 -0.77
C GLU A 11 -4.83 10.85 -1.10
N ILE A 12 -5.02 9.95 -0.13
CA ILE A 12 -5.89 8.77 -0.31
C ILE A 12 -7.34 9.21 -0.56
N PHE A 13 -7.85 10.12 0.27
CA PHE A 13 -9.25 10.55 0.17
C PHE A 13 -9.51 11.43 -1.06
N ALA A 14 -8.51 12.17 -1.51
CA ALA A 14 -8.65 13.07 -2.66
C ALA A 14 -8.43 12.38 -4.00
N SER A 15 -7.86 11.18 -4.01
CA SER A 15 -7.48 10.51 -5.26
C SER A 15 -8.68 10.01 -6.04
N LYS A 16 -8.66 10.26 -7.35
CA LYS A 16 -9.66 9.73 -8.29
C LYS A 16 -9.20 8.44 -8.96
N ILE A 17 -7.95 8.05 -8.76
CA ILE A 17 -7.41 6.79 -9.27
C ILE A 17 -7.19 5.82 -8.11
N PRO A 18 -7.17 4.50 -8.38
CA PRO A 18 -6.94 3.52 -7.32
C PRO A 18 -5.61 3.73 -6.60
N ILE A 19 -5.60 3.40 -5.32
CA ILE A 19 -4.40 3.51 -4.48
C ILE A 19 -4.12 2.18 -3.81
N LEU A 20 -2.86 1.77 -3.85
CA LEU A 20 -2.36 0.65 -3.06
C LEU A 20 -1.45 1.22 -1.97
N VAL A 21 -1.73 0.86 -0.72
CA VAL A 21 -0.90 1.23 0.41
C VAL A 21 -0.30 -0.03 0.99
N GLU A 22 1.02 -0.13 1.01
CA GLU A 22 1.71 -1.23 1.66
C GLU A 22 2.35 -0.77 2.96
N PHE A 23 2.08 -1.49 4.04
CA PHE A 23 2.75 -1.28 5.32
C PHE A 23 3.83 -2.35 5.49
N TYR A 24 5.04 -1.93 5.80
CA TYR A 24 6.17 -2.83 5.96
C TYR A 24 7.07 -2.41 7.13
N ALA A 25 8.04 -3.26 7.45
CA ALA A 25 9.13 -2.91 8.37
C ALA A 25 10.43 -3.51 7.84
N ASP A 26 11.56 -2.92 8.21
CA ASP A 26 12.87 -3.35 7.72
C ASP A 26 13.23 -4.78 8.18
N TRP A 27 12.70 -5.21 9.32
CA TRP A 27 12.97 -6.54 9.87
C TRP A 27 12.02 -7.61 9.33
N CYS A 28 11.10 -7.26 8.47
CA CYS A 28 10.07 -8.18 7.96
C CYS A 28 10.57 -8.93 6.73
N GLY A 29 10.77 -10.25 6.85
CA GLY A 29 11.20 -11.11 5.74
C GLY A 29 10.23 -11.10 4.55
N PRO A 30 8.94 -11.39 4.76
CA PRO A 30 7.94 -11.37 3.68
C PRO A 30 7.85 -10.03 2.96
N CYS A 31 8.11 -8.92 3.67
CA CYS A 31 8.13 -7.59 3.06
C CYS A 31 9.25 -7.48 2.02
N LYS A 32 10.39 -8.11 2.29
CA LYS A 32 11.53 -8.11 1.36
C LYS A 32 11.20 -8.89 0.09
N VAL A 33 10.43 -9.95 0.21
CA VAL A 33 9.95 -10.74 -0.94
C VAL A 33 9.03 -9.89 -1.83
N MET A 34 8.21 -9.06 -1.20
CA MET A 34 7.25 -8.22 -1.93
C MET A 34 7.89 -7.02 -2.63
N LYS A 35 9.06 -6.59 -2.20
CA LYS A 35 9.69 -5.39 -2.75
C LYS A 35 9.83 -5.42 -4.28
N PRO A 36 10.45 -6.45 -4.89
CA PRO A 36 10.52 -6.49 -6.35
C PRO A 36 9.17 -6.64 -7.02
N ILE A 37 8.23 -7.34 -6.38
CA ILE A 37 6.88 -7.51 -6.92
C ILE A 37 6.15 -6.17 -7.00
N ILE A 38 6.25 -5.37 -5.94
CA ILE A 38 5.64 -4.03 -5.92
C ILE A 38 6.28 -3.11 -6.96
N GLU A 39 7.59 -3.22 -7.15
CA GLU A 39 8.27 -2.43 -8.20
C GLU A 39 7.74 -2.78 -9.60
N GLU A 40 7.46 -4.06 -9.85
CA GLU A 40 6.88 -4.50 -11.12
C GLU A 40 5.45 -3.99 -11.30
N VAL A 41 4.63 -4.05 -10.25
CA VAL A 41 3.26 -3.51 -10.27
C VAL A 41 3.30 -2.02 -10.58
N LYS A 42 4.22 -1.31 -9.94
CA LYS A 42 4.42 0.12 -10.14
C LYS A 42 4.70 0.46 -11.60
N LYS A 43 5.59 -0.30 -12.22
CA LYS A 43 5.95 -0.10 -13.63
C LYS A 43 4.77 -0.37 -14.57
N GLU A 44 4.07 -1.47 -14.35
CA GLU A 44 2.96 -1.86 -15.21
C GLU A 44 1.78 -0.90 -15.14
N LEU A 45 1.52 -0.33 -13.97
CA LEU A 45 0.37 0.53 -13.74
C LEU A 45 0.73 2.00 -13.58
N GLU A 46 1.92 2.39 -14.04
CA GLU A 46 2.38 3.78 -13.96
C GLU A 46 1.36 4.73 -14.57
N GLY A 47 1.02 5.78 -13.83
CA GLY A 47 0.04 6.78 -14.25
C GLY A 47 -1.41 6.36 -14.07
N LYS A 48 -1.67 5.08 -13.78
CA LYS A 48 -3.04 4.55 -13.63
C LYS A 48 -3.43 4.36 -12.19
N VAL A 49 -2.45 4.15 -11.30
CA VAL A 49 -2.68 3.96 -9.86
C VAL A 49 -1.60 4.71 -9.10
N LYS A 50 -1.87 4.94 -7.80
CA LYS A 50 -0.85 5.46 -6.88
C LYS A 50 -0.45 4.33 -5.93
N ILE A 51 0.83 4.25 -5.60
CA ILE A 51 1.34 3.25 -4.66
C ILE A 51 2.14 3.96 -3.58
N PHE A 52 1.73 3.77 -2.33
CA PHE A 52 2.47 4.24 -1.16
C PHE A 52 3.04 3.04 -0.43
N VAL A 53 4.35 3.08 -0.14
CA VAL A 53 5.04 2.04 0.61
C VAL A 53 5.49 2.67 1.92
N LEU A 54 4.87 2.28 3.02
CA LEU A 54 5.00 2.96 4.30
C LEU A 54 5.63 2.07 5.37
N ASN A 55 6.70 2.58 5.96
CA ASN A 55 7.32 1.93 7.11
C ASN A 55 6.47 2.21 8.35
N ILE A 56 6.07 1.16 9.07
CA ILE A 56 5.20 1.31 10.25
C ILE A 56 5.88 2.08 11.39
N GLU A 57 7.21 2.05 11.45
CA GLU A 57 7.95 2.75 12.48
C GLU A 57 8.00 4.26 12.23
N SER A 58 7.96 4.66 10.95
CA SER A 58 7.92 6.06 10.55
C SER A 58 6.48 6.61 10.46
N ASN A 59 5.49 5.73 10.42
CA ASN A 59 4.08 6.11 10.27
C ASN A 59 3.19 5.38 11.28
N PRO A 60 3.47 5.51 12.59
CA PRO A 60 2.75 4.73 13.60
C PRO A 60 1.26 5.08 13.70
N LYS A 61 0.89 6.32 13.47
CA LYS A 61 -0.51 6.74 13.52
C LYS A 61 -1.35 6.09 12.42
N LEU A 62 -0.80 6.03 11.22
CA LEU A 62 -1.47 5.37 10.10
C LEU A 62 -1.56 3.87 10.30
N ALA A 63 -0.49 3.24 10.78
CA ALA A 63 -0.49 1.82 11.09
C ALA A 63 -1.61 1.49 12.07
N ASP A 64 -1.80 2.33 13.07
CA ASP A 64 -2.86 2.20 14.06
C ASP A 64 -4.24 2.37 13.42
N LYS A 65 -4.42 3.44 12.67
CA LYS A 65 -5.69 3.75 12.01
C LYS A 65 -6.13 2.65 11.04
N PHE A 66 -5.19 2.06 10.33
CA PHE A 66 -5.48 1.03 9.34
C PHE A 66 -5.51 -0.37 9.97
N THR A 67 -5.35 -0.45 11.29
CA THR A 67 -5.38 -1.70 12.06
C THR A 67 -4.38 -2.72 11.50
N VAL A 68 -3.13 -2.29 11.37
CA VAL A 68 -2.06 -3.15 10.86
C VAL A 68 -1.57 -4.07 11.97
N LEU A 69 -1.89 -5.36 11.88
CA LEU A 69 -1.53 -6.36 12.89
C LEU A 69 -0.43 -7.29 12.42
N SER A 70 -0.24 -7.42 11.13
CA SER A 70 0.79 -8.30 10.53
C SER A 70 1.39 -7.63 9.31
N LEU A 71 2.58 -8.05 8.90
CA LEU A 71 3.30 -7.46 7.78
C LEU A 71 3.65 -8.50 6.73
N PRO A 72 3.67 -8.12 5.45
CA PRO A 72 3.15 -6.85 4.95
C PRO A 72 1.63 -6.80 4.96
N THR A 73 1.06 -5.61 5.10
CA THR A 73 -0.37 -5.39 4.94
C THR A 73 -0.55 -4.47 3.75
N PHE A 74 -1.47 -4.85 2.86
CA PHE A 74 -1.82 -4.08 1.67
C PHE A 74 -3.26 -3.61 1.79
N VAL A 75 -3.49 -2.32 1.60
CA VAL A 75 -4.83 -1.76 1.63
C VAL A 75 -5.09 -1.09 0.28
N ILE A 76 -6.21 -1.43 -0.34
CA ILE A 76 -6.59 -0.86 -1.63
C ILE A 76 -7.76 0.09 -1.44
N TYR A 77 -7.60 1.29 -1.97
CA TYR A 77 -8.61 2.35 -1.95
C TYR A 77 -9.04 2.69 -3.37
N GLN A 78 -10.35 2.90 -3.52
CA GLN A 78 -10.92 3.41 -4.77
C GLN A 78 -11.94 4.48 -4.43
N ASN A 79 -11.80 5.65 -5.05
CA ASN A 79 -12.68 6.79 -4.81
C ASN A 79 -12.78 7.16 -3.33
N GLY A 80 -11.65 7.11 -2.63
CA GLY A 80 -11.57 7.44 -1.21
C GLY A 80 -12.11 6.39 -0.26
N LYS A 81 -12.47 5.21 -0.76
CA LYS A 81 -13.03 4.13 0.07
C LYS A 81 -12.11 2.92 0.08
N ARG A 82 -11.96 2.31 1.25
CA ARG A 82 -11.23 1.05 1.38
C ARG A 82 -12.07 -0.07 0.75
N VAL A 83 -11.51 -0.72 -0.27
CA VAL A 83 -12.22 -1.81 -0.95
C VAL A 83 -11.64 -3.18 -0.65
N LYS A 84 -10.38 -3.26 -0.20
CA LYS A 84 -9.75 -4.55 0.10
C LYS A 84 -8.58 -4.37 1.04
N THR A 85 -8.38 -5.36 1.93
CA THR A 85 -7.20 -5.46 2.78
C THR A 85 -6.62 -6.86 2.58
N LEU A 86 -5.31 -6.95 2.32
CA LEU A 86 -4.60 -8.20 2.12
C LEU A 86 -3.42 -8.25 3.07
N VAL A 87 -3.10 -9.45 3.57
CA VAL A 87 -1.99 -9.65 4.49
C VAL A 87 -1.07 -10.74 3.96
N GLY A 88 0.23 -10.51 4.06
CA GLY A 88 1.24 -11.48 3.66
C GLY A 88 1.64 -11.36 2.19
N ILE A 89 2.35 -12.36 1.69
CA ILE A 89 2.85 -12.36 0.33
C ILE A 89 1.70 -12.49 -0.67
N GLN A 90 1.67 -11.61 -1.65
CA GLN A 90 0.65 -11.57 -2.70
C GLN A 90 1.29 -11.78 -4.07
N LYS A 91 0.54 -12.38 -4.98
CA LYS A 91 0.98 -12.51 -6.36
C LYS A 91 0.79 -11.20 -7.11
N LYS A 92 1.71 -10.89 -7.99
CA LYS A 92 1.63 -9.68 -8.82
C LYS A 92 0.30 -9.59 -9.57
N GLU A 93 -0.13 -10.67 -10.18
CA GLU A 93 -1.38 -10.74 -10.96
C GLU A 93 -2.60 -10.40 -10.11
N ASP A 94 -2.62 -10.87 -8.87
CA ASP A 94 -3.72 -10.61 -7.95
C ASP A 94 -3.82 -9.13 -7.60
N LEU A 95 -2.67 -8.50 -7.33
CA LEU A 95 -2.62 -7.07 -7.03
C LEU A 95 -3.06 -6.23 -8.23
N ILE A 96 -2.57 -6.57 -9.41
CA ILE A 96 -2.94 -5.85 -10.65
C ILE A 96 -4.44 -5.97 -10.90
N SER A 97 -4.98 -7.17 -10.72
CA SER A 97 -6.41 -7.44 -10.92
C SER A 97 -7.29 -6.58 -10.02
N LEU A 98 -6.87 -6.43 -8.75
CA LEU A 98 -7.60 -5.64 -7.77
C LEU A 98 -7.49 -4.12 -8.00
N LEU A 99 -6.44 -3.69 -8.71
CA LEU A 99 -6.18 -2.27 -8.96
C LEU A 99 -6.77 -1.76 -10.28
N LYS A 100 -7.26 -2.66 -11.10
CA LYS A 100 -7.87 -2.27 -12.39
C LYS A 100 -9.28 -1.72 -12.24
#